data_ee2de3134fe2c27558171b73bb7f59a0
#
_entry.id   ee2de3134fe2c27558171b73bb7f59a0
#
_cell.length_a   1.000
_cell.length_b   1.000
_cell.length_c   1.000
_cell.angle_alpha   90.00
_cell.angle_beta   90.00
_cell.angle_gamma   90.00
#
_symmetry.space_group_name_H-M   'P 1'
#
loop_
_entity.id
_entity.type
_entity.pdbx_description
1 polymer ?
#
loop_
_entity_poly.entity_id
_entity_poly.type
_entity_poly.pdbx_seq_one_letter_code
_entity_poly.pdbx_strand_id
1 'polypeptide(L)'
;QGMQKIFSKKGCCLEEEQYLEIPKDRDLRRMFYKIRLAGLALSADILVFASAVQGAEAVGYLHDLEIKVPEEIEVMAVGKEETALICRPQLTTVEFDKKRFVRQVIEELYVQMIKGYILTKSGKISVKTIIRGSSN
;
A
#
# COMPACT_ATOMS: atom_id res chain seq x y z
N GLN A 1 4.84 -8.73 8.64
CA GLN A 1 4.41 -10.09 9.08
C GLN A 1 3.31 -10.70 8.18
N GLY A 2 2.30 -9.95 7.72
CA GLY A 2 1.20 -10.49 6.89
C GLY A 2 1.65 -10.86 5.48
N MET A 3 2.36 -9.99 4.79
CA MET A 3 2.91 -10.25 3.45
C MET A 3 3.91 -11.39 3.44
N GLN A 4 4.86 -11.42 4.36
CA GLN A 4 5.84 -12.51 4.49
C GLN A 4 5.20 -13.90 4.56
N LYS A 5 4.10 -14.03 5.34
CA LYS A 5 3.36 -15.29 5.45
C LYS A 5 2.70 -15.73 4.13
N ILE A 6 2.27 -14.78 3.30
CA ILE A 6 1.62 -15.09 2.02
C ILE A 6 2.66 -15.49 0.99
N PHE A 7 3.76 -14.75 0.90
CA PHE A 7 4.84 -15.04 -0.05
C PHE A 7 5.52 -16.36 0.26
N SER A 8 5.81 -16.65 1.55
CA SER A 8 6.40 -17.93 1.93
C SER A 8 5.51 -19.13 1.61
N LYS A 9 4.17 -19.00 1.70
CA LYS A 9 3.23 -20.05 1.27
C LYS A 9 3.22 -20.29 -0.23
N LYS A 10 3.64 -19.31 -1.03
CA LYS A 10 3.74 -19.40 -2.49
C LYS A 10 5.16 -19.75 -2.97
N GLY A 11 6.07 -20.06 -2.05
CA GLY A 11 7.46 -20.41 -2.37
C GLY A 11 8.35 -19.21 -2.68
N CYS A 12 7.88 -17.98 -2.41
CA CYS A 12 8.65 -16.75 -2.55
C CYS A 12 9.08 -16.28 -1.15
N CYS A 13 10.35 -15.97 -0.97
CA CYS A 13 10.88 -15.32 0.24
C CYS A 13 11.04 -13.83 -0.06
N LEU A 14 10.45 -12.99 0.78
CA LEU A 14 10.78 -11.57 0.81
C LEU A 14 11.92 -11.38 1.80
N GLU A 15 13.04 -10.86 1.34
CA GLU A 15 14.21 -10.54 2.14
C GLU A 15 13.98 -9.26 2.95
N GLU A 16 14.65 -9.09 4.08
CA GLU A 16 14.51 -7.87 4.90
C GLU A 16 14.86 -6.61 4.12
N GLU A 17 15.80 -6.70 3.20
CA GLU A 17 16.23 -5.59 2.33
C GLU A 17 15.16 -5.10 1.36
N GLN A 18 14.14 -5.91 1.10
CA GLN A 18 12.98 -5.57 0.27
C GLN A 18 11.91 -4.77 1.04
N TYR A 19 12.06 -4.64 2.36
CA TYR A 19 11.23 -3.77 3.18
C TYR A 19 11.93 -2.46 3.44
N LEU A 20 11.34 -1.38 2.92
CA LEU A 20 11.91 -0.05 3.08
C LEU A 20 11.01 0.79 3.99
N GLU A 21 11.60 1.35 5.02
CA GLU A 21 10.92 2.31 5.87
C GLU A 21 11.09 3.71 5.30
N ILE A 22 9.95 4.32 4.93
CA ILE A 22 9.93 5.65 4.34
C ILE A 22 9.93 6.69 5.47
N PRO A 23 10.86 7.67 5.46
CA PRO A 23 10.92 8.71 6.47
C PRO A 23 9.62 9.48 6.61
N LYS A 24 9.21 9.79 7.85
CA LYS A 24 8.03 10.62 8.13
C LYS A 24 8.28 12.09 7.83
N ASP A 25 9.48 12.55 8.08
CA ASP A 25 9.92 13.90 7.76
C ASP A 25 9.88 14.15 6.25
N ARG A 26 9.37 15.32 5.85
CA ARG A 26 9.12 15.65 4.45
C ARG A 26 10.42 15.76 3.64
N ASP A 27 11.44 16.41 4.19
CA ASP A 27 12.68 16.66 3.46
C ASP A 27 13.53 15.39 3.36
N LEU A 28 13.59 14.60 4.45
CA LEU A 28 14.22 13.30 4.46
C LEU A 28 13.52 12.34 3.50
N ARG A 29 12.19 12.36 3.42
CA ARG A 29 11.41 11.54 2.50
C ARG A 29 11.69 11.93 1.04
N ARG A 30 11.80 13.23 0.75
CA ARG A 30 12.18 13.72 -0.58
C ARG A 30 13.56 13.24 -1.00
N MET A 31 14.55 13.31 -0.10
CA MET A 31 15.89 12.76 -0.33
C MET A 31 15.86 11.25 -0.53
N PHE A 32 15.11 10.53 0.30
CA PHE A 32 14.92 9.09 0.19
C PHE A 32 14.43 8.70 -1.22
N TYR A 33 13.36 9.33 -1.71
CA TYR A 33 12.84 9.04 -3.04
C TYR A 33 13.87 9.31 -4.14
N LYS A 34 14.53 10.46 -4.11
CA LYS A 34 15.53 10.82 -5.11
C LYS A 34 16.71 9.85 -5.19
N ILE A 35 17.15 9.33 -4.05
CA ILE A 35 18.34 8.46 -3.99
C ILE A 35 17.96 6.99 -4.23
N ARG A 36 16.83 6.55 -3.67
CA ARG A 36 16.49 5.12 -3.63
C ARG A 36 15.65 4.64 -4.81
N LEU A 37 14.75 5.47 -5.35
CA LEU A 37 13.84 5.02 -6.41
C LEU A 37 14.57 4.63 -7.69
N ALA A 38 15.60 5.36 -8.10
CA ALA A 38 16.39 5.00 -9.28
C ALA A 38 17.05 3.61 -9.13
N GLY A 39 17.61 3.33 -7.96
CA GLY A 39 18.19 2.01 -7.67
C GLY A 39 17.15 0.90 -7.60
N LEU A 40 15.99 1.18 -7.03
CA LEU A 40 14.89 0.21 -6.93
C LEU A 40 14.28 -0.12 -8.30
N ALA A 41 14.15 0.86 -9.18
CA ALA A 41 13.63 0.64 -10.53
C ALA A 41 14.52 -0.29 -11.36
N LEU A 42 15.82 -0.39 -11.05
CA LEU A 42 16.75 -1.32 -11.70
C LEU A 42 16.72 -2.74 -11.12
N SER A 43 16.14 -2.93 -9.93
CA SER A 43 16.22 -4.20 -9.17
C SER A 43 14.89 -4.79 -8.77
N ALA A 44 13.78 -4.10 -9.02
CA ALA A 44 12.45 -4.54 -8.65
C ALA A 44 11.47 -4.38 -9.82
N ASP A 45 10.57 -5.33 -9.97
CA ASP A 45 9.49 -5.28 -10.96
C ASP A 45 8.31 -4.44 -10.46
N ILE A 46 8.09 -4.41 -9.14
CA ILE A 46 6.96 -3.74 -8.53
C ILE A 46 7.31 -3.10 -7.18
N LEU A 47 6.78 -1.91 -6.94
CA LEU A 47 6.82 -1.23 -5.64
C LEU A 47 5.43 -1.22 -5.00
N VAL A 48 5.34 -1.71 -3.77
CA VAL A 48 4.09 -1.77 -3.02
C VAL A 48 4.15 -0.86 -1.80
N PHE A 49 3.33 0.18 -1.79
CA PHE A 49 3.27 1.17 -0.71
C PHE A 49 2.14 0.90 0.28
N ALA A 50 2.43 1.03 1.57
CA ALA A 50 1.42 0.92 2.62
C ALA A 50 0.44 2.12 2.66
N SER A 51 0.72 3.18 1.90
CA SER A 51 -0.09 4.39 1.81
C SER A 51 -0.21 4.88 0.36
N ALA A 52 -1.44 5.15 -0.09
CA ALA A 52 -1.69 5.72 -1.42
C ALA A 52 -1.04 7.11 -1.61
N VAL A 53 -0.89 7.89 -0.54
CA VAL A 53 -0.17 9.19 -0.61
C VAL A 53 1.30 8.96 -0.95
N GLN A 54 1.96 8.02 -0.28
CA GLN A 54 3.36 7.69 -0.54
C GLN A 54 3.55 7.08 -1.94
N GLY A 55 2.62 6.22 -2.37
CA GLY A 55 2.64 5.67 -3.72
C GLY A 55 2.47 6.75 -4.80
N ALA A 56 1.58 7.70 -4.60
CA ALA A 56 1.38 8.82 -5.52
C ALA A 56 2.61 9.76 -5.57
N GLU A 57 3.23 10.04 -4.40
CA GLU A 57 4.52 10.76 -4.34
C GLU A 57 5.60 10.00 -5.12
N ALA A 58 5.72 8.69 -4.94
CA ALA A 58 6.71 7.87 -5.64
C ALA A 58 6.50 7.89 -7.17
N VAL A 59 5.27 7.79 -7.66
CA VAL A 59 4.96 7.92 -9.09
C VAL A 59 5.45 9.28 -9.64
N GLY A 60 5.23 10.37 -8.88
CA GLY A 60 5.74 11.68 -9.26
C GLY A 60 7.27 11.73 -9.35
N TYR A 61 7.98 11.15 -8.38
CA TYR A 61 9.45 11.09 -8.40
C TYR A 61 10.00 10.16 -9.49
N LEU A 62 9.33 9.04 -9.78
CA LEU A 62 9.71 8.17 -10.91
C LEU A 62 9.57 8.90 -12.23
N HIS A 63 8.51 9.67 -12.40
CA HIS A 63 8.33 10.55 -13.57
C HIS A 63 9.45 11.60 -13.68
N ASP A 64 9.82 12.25 -12.56
CA ASP A 64 10.93 13.24 -12.55
C ASP A 64 12.30 12.60 -12.89
N LEU A 65 12.45 11.30 -12.66
CA LEU A 65 13.62 10.49 -13.00
C LEU A 65 13.54 9.89 -14.42
N GLU A 66 12.49 10.21 -15.19
CA GLU A 66 12.22 9.68 -16.53
C GLU A 66 12.00 8.14 -16.56
N ILE A 67 11.66 7.53 -15.40
CA ILE A 67 11.36 6.12 -15.29
C ILE A 67 9.88 5.90 -15.60
N LYS A 68 9.62 5.02 -16.56
CA LYS A 68 8.25 4.78 -17.05
C LYS A 68 7.49 3.82 -16.13
N VAL A 69 6.29 4.24 -15.73
CA VAL A 69 5.34 3.45 -14.96
C VAL A 69 4.11 3.21 -15.85
N PRO A 70 3.70 1.99 -16.11
CA PRO A 70 4.14 0.73 -15.51
C PRO A 70 5.25 -0.03 -16.25
N GLU A 71 5.78 0.49 -17.39
CA GLU A 71 6.57 -0.26 -18.35
C GLU A 71 7.93 -0.71 -17.79
N GLU A 72 8.57 0.10 -16.95
CA GLU A 72 9.87 -0.20 -16.33
C GLU A 72 9.73 -0.64 -14.88
N ILE A 73 8.70 -0.14 -14.18
CA ILE A 73 8.38 -0.54 -12.81
C ILE A 73 6.90 -0.33 -12.52
N GLU A 74 6.27 -1.32 -11.92
CA GLU A 74 4.88 -1.19 -11.47
C GLU A 74 4.80 -0.55 -10.08
N VAL A 75 3.72 0.19 -9.83
CA VAL A 75 3.48 0.82 -8.52
C VAL A 75 2.07 0.51 -8.04
N MET A 76 1.99 -0.04 -6.83
CA MET A 76 0.72 -0.30 -6.14
C MET A 76 0.73 0.33 -4.75
N ALA A 77 -0.44 0.62 -4.20
CA ALA A 77 -0.54 1.12 -2.83
C ALA A 77 -1.81 0.67 -2.12
N VAL A 78 -1.75 0.66 -0.79
CA VAL A 78 -2.94 0.52 0.06
C VAL A 78 -3.51 1.91 0.32
N GLY A 79 -4.78 2.15 0.00
CA GLY A 79 -5.38 3.45 0.30
C GLY A 79 -6.61 3.81 -0.50
N LYS A 80 -6.89 5.10 -0.50
CA LYS A 80 -8.13 5.65 -1.05
C LYS A 80 -8.05 5.95 -2.53
N GLU A 81 -9.17 5.77 -3.19
CA GLU A 81 -9.41 6.15 -4.58
C GLU A 81 -9.05 7.62 -4.90
N GLU A 82 -9.45 8.57 -4.08
CA GLU A 82 -9.21 10.00 -4.31
C GLU A 82 -7.74 10.33 -4.55
N THR A 83 -6.84 9.78 -3.73
CA THR A 83 -5.39 10.00 -3.87
C THR A 83 -4.83 9.28 -5.11
N ALA A 84 -5.35 8.11 -5.41
CA ALA A 84 -4.92 7.32 -6.57
C ALA A 84 -5.24 7.97 -7.92
N LEU A 85 -6.26 8.82 -7.97
CA LEU A 85 -6.69 9.51 -9.19
C LEU A 85 -5.89 10.78 -9.50
N ILE A 86 -5.14 11.31 -8.53
CA ILE A 86 -4.39 12.57 -8.67
C ILE A 86 -3.13 12.40 -9.52
N CYS A 87 -2.42 11.28 -9.35
CA CYS A 87 -1.16 11.04 -10.06
C CYS A 87 -1.37 10.56 -11.51
N ARG A 88 -0.30 10.63 -12.30
CA ARG A 88 -0.24 10.13 -13.68
C ARG A 88 1.02 9.25 -13.83
N PRO A 89 0.85 7.97 -14.23
CA PRO A 89 -0.41 7.24 -14.37
C PRO A 89 -1.21 7.11 -13.06
N GLN A 90 -2.51 6.84 -13.18
CA GLN A 90 -3.37 6.64 -11.99
C GLN A 90 -2.93 5.39 -11.23
N LEU A 91 -2.88 5.51 -9.89
CA LEU A 91 -2.33 4.50 -9.02
C LEU A 91 -3.26 3.31 -8.80
N THR A 92 -2.77 2.12 -9.02
CA THR A 92 -3.41 0.87 -8.64
C THR A 92 -3.46 0.76 -7.12
N THR A 93 -4.64 0.47 -6.57
CA THR A 93 -4.83 0.47 -5.12
C THR A 93 -5.51 -0.77 -4.59
N VAL A 94 -5.13 -1.15 -3.37
CA VAL A 94 -5.87 -2.11 -2.55
C VAL A 94 -6.70 -1.32 -1.55
N GLU A 95 -8.00 -1.42 -1.66
CA GLU A 95 -8.97 -0.66 -0.87
C GLU A 95 -9.81 -1.60 -0.01
N PHE A 96 -10.22 -1.14 1.16
CA PHE A 96 -11.19 -1.82 1.99
C PHE A 96 -12.46 -0.99 2.20
N ASP A 97 -13.58 -1.65 2.32
CA ASP A 97 -14.88 -1.00 2.57
C ASP A 97 -14.91 -0.41 3.99
N LYS A 98 -14.59 0.88 4.08
CA LYS A 98 -14.56 1.63 5.34
C LYS A 98 -15.91 1.68 6.03
N LYS A 99 -17.01 1.80 5.28
CA LYS A 99 -18.36 1.88 5.85
C LYS A 99 -18.72 0.57 6.51
N ARG A 100 -18.42 -0.54 5.84
CA ARG A 100 -18.62 -1.88 6.38
C ARG A 100 -17.74 -2.14 7.60
N PHE A 101 -16.47 -1.74 7.52
CA PHE A 101 -15.52 -1.85 8.65
C PHE A 101 -16.01 -1.10 9.88
N VAL A 102 -16.35 0.19 9.74
CA VAL A 102 -16.85 1.02 10.85
C VAL A 102 -18.13 0.44 11.45
N ARG A 103 -19.07 0.01 10.60
CA ARG A 103 -20.30 -0.64 11.08
C ARG A 103 -19.99 -1.88 11.90
N GLN A 104 -19.14 -2.76 11.43
CA GLN A 104 -18.76 -3.98 12.14
C GLN A 104 -18.11 -3.66 13.49
N VAL A 105 -17.19 -2.69 13.53
CA VAL A 105 -16.55 -2.26 14.79
C VAL A 105 -17.57 -1.71 15.78
N ILE A 106 -18.51 -0.87 15.32
CA ILE A 106 -19.56 -0.31 16.19
C ILE A 106 -20.48 -1.42 16.71
N GLU A 107 -20.90 -2.37 15.87
CA GLU A 107 -21.73 -3.51 16.28
C GLU A 107 -21.01 -4.37 17.33
N GLU A 108 -19.72 -4.65 17.15
CA GLU A 108 -18.93 -5.42 18.11
C GLU A 108 -18.77 -4.67 19.44
N LEU A 109 -18.48 -3.37 19.42
CA LEU A 109 -18.39 -2.53 20.62
C LEU A 109 -19.72 -2.47 21.35
N TYR A 110 -20.83 -2.29 20.63
CA TYR A 110 -22.18 -2.27 21.23
C TYR A 110 -22.49 -3.59 21.95
N VAL A 111 -22.18 -4.73 21.33
CA VAL A 111 -22.37 -6.06 21.94
C VAL A 111 -21.50 -6.21 23.19
N GLN A 112 -20.25 -5.74 23.17
CA GLN A 112 -19.37 -5.77 24.34
C GLN A 112 -19.92 -4.93 25.50
N MET A 113 -20.41 -3.73 25.19
CA MET A 113 -20.99 -2.83 26.21
C MET A 113 -22.23 -3.43 26.88
N ILE A 114 -23.13 -4.07 26.11
CA ILE A 114 -24.36 -4.64 26.65
C ILE A 114 -24.12 -5.97 27.38
N LYS A 115 -23.28 -6.83 26.81
CA LYS A 115 -23.10 -8.20 27.34
C LYS A 115 -21.95 -8.30 28.34
N GLY A 116 -21.16 -7.25 28.53
CA GLY A 116 -20.07 -7.18 29.51
C GLY A 116 -18.92 -8.16 29.29
N TYR A 117 -18.77 -8.71 28.07
CA TYR A 117 -17.63 -9.57 27.74
C TYR A 117 -16.95 -9.10 26.45
N ILE A 118 -15.63 -9.32 26.39
CA ILE A 118 -14.80 -8.96 25.23
C ILE A 118 -14.95 -10.05 24.16
N LEU A 119 -15.40 -9.65 22.97
CA LEU A 119 -15.38 -10.54 21.81
C LEU A 119 -13.93 -10.69 21.32
N THR A 120 -13.37 -11.88 21.47
CA THR A 120 -11.99 -12.19 21.04
C THR A 120 -11.90 -12.62 19.57
N LYS A 121 -13.00 -12.53 18.82
CA LYS A 121 -13.00 -12.93 17.41
C LYS A 121 -12.30 -11.88 16.55
N SER A 122 -11.21 -12.26 15.91
CA SER A 122 -10.62 -11.46 14.85
C SER A 122 -11.53 -11.51 13.61
N GLY A 123 -12.07 -10.36 13.23
CA GLY A 123 -12.84 -10.21 11.98
C GLY A 123 -11.91 -10.18 10.75
N LYS A 124 -12.36 -10.74 9.63
CA LYS A 124 -11.72 -10.55 8.32
C LYS A 124 -12.39 -9.38 7.61
N ILE A 125 -11.57 -8.47 7.11
CA ILE A 125 -12.03 -7.34 6.30
C ILE A 125 -11.84 -7.73 4.84
N SER A 126 -12.90 -7.60 4.04
CA SER A 126 -12.79 -7.75 2.59
C SER A 126 -12.03 -6.57 2.01
N VAL A 127 -11.06 -6.85 1.18
CA VAL A 127 -10.32 -5.86 0.40
C VAL A 127 -10.66 -6.01 -1.07
N LYS A 128 -10.56 -4.93 -1.83
CA LYS A 128 -10.76 -4.87 -3.26
C LYS A 128 -9.51 -4.27 -3.90
N THR A 129 -8.94 -4.95 -4.88
CA THR A 129 -7.89 -4.38 -5.72
C THR A 129 -8.53 -3.66 -6.89
N ILE A 130 -8.14 -2.42 -7.12
CA ILE A 130 -8.58 -1.60 -8.24
C ILE A 130 -7.37 -1.33 -9.10
N ILE A 131 -7.30 -2.06 -10.22
CA ILE A 131 -6.20 -1.93 -11.19
C ILE A 131 -6.40 -0.64 -11.98
N ARG A 132 -5.33 0.14 -12.12
CA ARG A 132 -5.26 1.38 -12.88
C ARG A 132 -3.96 1.43 -13.68
N GLY A 133 -3.63 2.57 -14.26
CA GLY A 133 -2.50 2.71 -15.16
C GLY A 133 -1.10 2.55 -14.55
N SER A 134 -0.94 2.39 -13.24
CA SER A 134 0.39 2.20 -12.62
C SER A 134 0.79 0.74 -12.45
N SER A 135 -0.04 -0.20 -12.84
CA SER A 135 0.28 -1.64 -12.94
C SER A 135 -0.62 -2.32 -13.96
N ASN A 136 -0.18 -3.46 -14.46
CA ASN A 136 -0.87 -4.29 -15.45
C ASN A 136 -1.67 -5.43 -14.80
#